data_436e5f27039d7aa7197640e5a8b7ad1b
#
_entry.id   436e5f27039d7aa7197640e5a8b7ad1b
#
_cell.length_a   1.000
_cell.length_b   1.000
_cell.length_c   1.000
_cell.angle_alpha   90.00
_cell.angle_beta   90.00
_cell.angle_gamma   90.00
#
_symmetry.space_group_name_H-M   'P 1'
#
loop_
_entity.id
_entity.type
_entity.pdbx_description
1 polymer ?
#
loop_
_entity_poly.entity_id
_entity_poly.type
_entity_poly.pdbx_seq_one_letter_code
_entity_poly.pdbx_strand_id
1 'polypeptide(L)'
;MKYYIAKLLRIPRRFRMIYYIYFNRFKFWLNDVKFGRNMQVYTKFFSXIRHQGVRLQLVMILFILMVMLFNPLCRNIRGCICTGLPYSKITIGNGTGMSSACLWANSKVSRXGIMXRLVVTVFFLDSDAHSLDYHMRRVEERIATPKYMSAVKTAPIVIEDDVLIGTRCIILKGVTIGARSVIGSGSVVTKSIPPDCIAAGNPCKVVKSID
;
A
#
# COMPACT_ATOMS: atom_id res chain seq x y z
N MET A 1 -14.63 2.35 -38.74
CA MET A 1 -15.89 2.23 -38.01
C MET A 1 -15.72 1.54 -36.63
N LYS A 2 -15.25 0.30 -36.54
CA LYS A 2 -15.07 -0.44 -35.25
C LYS A 2 -14.23 0.33 -34.22
N TYR A 3 -13.17 1.02 -34.65
CA TYR A 3 -12.32 1.84 -33.75
C TYR A 3 -13.10 2.99 -33.07
N TYR A 4 -13.94 3.68 -33.82
CA TYR A 4 -14.73 4.79 -33.27
C TYR A 4 -15.82 4.31 -32.32
N ILE A 5 -16.43 3.17 -32.59
CA ILE A 5 -17.40 2.51 -31.70
C ILE A 5 -16.71 2.17 -30.38
N ALA A 6 -15.52 1.55 -30.45
CA ALA A 6 -14.73 1.22 -29.24
C ALA A 6 -14.38 2.48 -28.43
N LYS A 7 -14.10 3.60 -29.10
CA LYS A 7 -13.80 4.88 -28.46
C LYS A 7 -15.05 5.43 -27.73
N LEU A 8 -16.21 5.34 -28.37
CA LEU A 8 -17.50 5.75 -27.75
C LEU A 8 -17.83 4.91 -26.53
N LEU A 9 -17.59 3.60 -26.58
CA LEU A 9 -17.83 2.70 -25.45
C LEU A 9 -16.92 2.98 -24.24
N ARG A 10 -15.83 3.75 -24.41
CA ARG A 10 -14.94 4.16 -23.32
C ARG A 10 -15.41 5.43 -22.59
N ILE A 11 -16.40 6.15 -23.14
CA ILE A 11 -16.89 7.40 -22.55
C ILE A 11 -17.45 7.18 -21.12
N PRO A 12 -18.32 6.17 -20.88
CA PRO A 12 -18.80 5.93 -19.52
C PRO A 12 -17.67 5.62 -18.50
N ARG A 13 -16.59 5.00 -18.97
CA ARG A 13 -15.41 4.72 -18.13
C ARG A 13 -14.73 6.01 -17.70
N ARG A 14 -14.59 6.99 -18.60
CA ARG A 14 -13.98 8.30 -18.29
C ARG A 14 -14.80 9.05 -17.24
N PHE A 15 -16.13 9.08 -17.39
CA PHE A 15 -17.00 9.71 -16.39
C PHE A 15 -16.85 9.03 -15.02
N ARG A 16 -16.81 7.71 -15.00
CA ARG A 16 -16.61 6.95 -13.75
C ARG A 16 -15.25 7.26 -13.12
N MET A 17 -14.19 7.41 -13.89
CA MET A 17 -12.86 7.79 -13.38
C MET A 17 -12.90 9.17 -12.73
N ILE A 18 -13.51 10.16 -13.42
CA ILE A 18 -13.67 11.53 -12.90
C ILE A 18 -14.47 11.49 -11.59
N TYR A 19 -15.60 10.79 -11.58
CA TYR A 19 -16.41 10.61 -10.38
C TYR A 19 -15.56 10.09 -9.21
N TYR A 20 -14.77 9.03 -9.42
CA TYR A 20 -13.94 8.46 -8.34
C TYR A 20 -12.82 9.40 -7.88
N ILE A 21 -12.25 10.22 -8.74
CA ILE A 21 -11.27 11.23 -8.32
C ILE A 21 -11.90 12.14 -7.26
N TYR A 22 -13.05 12.73 -7.56
CA TYR A 22 -13.71 13.67 -6.65
C TYR A 22 -14.29 12.96 -5.42
N PHE A 23 -14.91 11.80 -5.61
CA PHE A 23 -15.48 11.00 -4.53
C PHE A 23 -14.42 10.60 -3.51
N ASN A 24 -13.26 10.11 -3.97
CA ASN A 24 -12.18 9.70 -3.07
C ASN A 24 -11.54 10.91 -2.37
N ARG A 25 -11.40 12.04 -3.05
CA ARG A 25 -10.91 13.27 -2.43
C ARG A 25 -11.84 13.73 -1.31
N PHE A 26 -13.15 13.73 -1.55
CA PHE A 26 -14.15 14.06 -0.54
C PHE A 26 -14.09 13.08 0.64
N LYS A 27 -14.01 11.78 0.35
CA LYS A 27 -13.89 10.74 1.37
C LYS A 27 -12.63 10.90 2.23
N PHE A 28 -11.50 11.23 1.60
CA PHE A 28 -10.25 11.47 2.33
C PHE A 28 -10.35 12.72 3.21
N TRP A 29 -10.98 13.78 2.68
CA TRP A 29 -11.22 14.99 3.46
C TRP A 29 -12.10 14.70 4.68
N LEU A 30 -13.17 13.92 4.53
CA LEU A 30 -14.04 13.50 5.65
C LEU A 30 -13.29 12.71 6.74
N ASN A 31 -12.19 12.05 6.37
CA ASN A 31 -11.40 11.22 7.29
C ASN A 31 -10.09 11.91 7.72
N ASP A 32 -10.00 13.23 7.60
CA ASP A 32 -8.83 14.03 7.95
C ASP A 32 -7.52 13.56 7.30
N VAL A 33 -7.60 12.96 6.13
CA VAL A 33 -6.43 12.54 5.36
C VAL A 33 -5.84 13.76 4.64
N LYS A 34 -4.57 14.09 4.91
CA LYS A 34 -3.87 15.14 4.18
C LYS A 34 -3.39 14.61 2.83
N PHE A 35 -3.77 15.26 1.75
CA PHE A 35 -3.39 14.83 0.41
C PHE A 35 -3.01 16.01 -0.48
N GLY A 36 -2.09 15.78 -1.41
CA GLY A 36 -1.60 16.79 -2.34
C GLY A 36 -2.61 17.16 -3.43
N ARG A 37 -2.40 18.31 -4.07
CA ARG A 37 -3.32 18.86 -5.07
C ARG A 37 -3.58 17.90 -6.25
N ASN A 38 -2.59 17.13 -6.64
CA ASN A 38 -2.66 16.29 -7.84
C ASN A 38 -2.95 14.81 -7.52
N MET A 39 -3.49 14.51 -6.33
CA MET A 39 -3.87 13.14 -6.00
C MET A 39 -5.00 12.65 -6.92
N GLN A 40 -4.80 11.50 -7.56
CA GLN A 40 -5.78 10.89 -8.47
C GLN A 40 -6.01 9.43 -8.10
N VAL A 41 -7.24 9.08 -7.75
CA VAL A 41 -7.66 7.71 -7.41
C VAL A 41 -8.83 7.35 -8.31
N TYR A 42 -8.59 6.50 -9.28
CA TYR A 42 -9.50 6.25 -10.40
C TYR A 42 -10.57 5.17 -10.14
N THR A 43 -10.60 4.58 -8.96
CA THR A 43 -11.60 3.55 -8.61
C THR A 43 -12.06 3.71 -7.17
N LYS A 44 -13.08 2.93 -6.79
CA LYS A 44 -13.52 2.87 -5.39
C LYS A 44 -12.37 2.34 -4.51
N PHE A 45 -11.94 3.16 -3.58
CA PHE A 45 -10.81 2.87 -2.70
C PHE A 45 -11.31 2.62 -1.28
N PHE A 46 -10.74 1.64 -0.60
CA PHE A 46 -11.09 1.33 0.78
C PHE A 46 -10.11 2.00 1.74
N SER A 47 -10.63 2.70 2.74
CA SER A 47 -9.84 3.27 3.83
C SER A 47 -10.52 3.01 5.16
N UNK A 48 -10.01 2.50 6.01
CA UNK A 48 -10.42 2.26 7.08
C UNK A 48 -9.68 2.86 7.97
N ILE A 49 -9.82 3.93 8.28
CA ILE A 49 -9.20 4.69 9.36
C ILE A 49 -10.07 4.51 10.58
N ARG A 50 -9.57 3.77 11.54
CA ARG A 50 -10.39 3.35 12.69
C ARG A 50 -10.41 4.34 13.84
N HIS A 51 -9.47 5.28 13.89
CA HIS A 51 -9.34 6.18 15.04
C HIS A 51 -9.26 7.65 14.60
N GLN A 52 -9.92 8.53 15.33
CA GLN A 52 -9.78 9.97 15.15
C GLN A 52 -8.35 10.39 15.54
N GLY A 53 -7.77 11.31 14.79
CA GLY A 53 -6.42 11.80 15.05
C GLY A 53 -5.31 11.04 14.31
N VAL A 54 -5.63 9.99 13.58
CA VAL A 54 -4.64 9.31 12.73
C VAL A 54 -4.23 10.24 11.59
N ARG A 55 -2.96 10.57 11.52
CA ARG A 55 -2.43 11.43 10.45
C ARG A 55 -1.99 10.58 9.27
N LEU A 56 -2.88 10.41 8.31
CA LEU A 56 -2.50 9.86 7.00
C LEU A 56 -2.04 11.03 6.14
N GLN A 57 -0.73 11.15 5.95
CA GLN A 57 -0.16 12.22 5.13
C GLN A 57 0.16 11.67 3.74
N LEU A 58 -0.78 11.89 2.82
CA LEU A 58 -0.57 11.61 1.41
C LEU A 58 -0.02 12.87 0.74
N VAL A 59 1.30 13.08 0.86
CA VAL A 59 1.94 14.24 0.21
C VAL A 59 2.12 13.87 -1.25
N MET A 60 1.12 14.34 -2.17
CA MET A 60 1.28 13.69 -3.44
C MET A 60 0.50 13.91 -4.68
N ILE A 61 1.17 13.58 -5.77
CA ILE A 61 0.58 12.97 -6.97
C ILE A 61 0.53 11.45 -6.71
N LEU A 62 -0.54 10.97 -6.11
CA LEU A 62 -0.74 9.55 -5.94
C LEU A 62 -1.51 9.01 -7.15
N PHE A 63 -0.80 8.42 -8.09
CA PHE A 63 -1.43 7.64 -9.15
C PHE A 63 -1.82 6.29 -8.57
N ILE A 64 -2.97 6.21 -7.91
CA ILE A 64 -3.54 4.90 -7.61
C ILE A 64 -4.24 4.42 -8.88
N LEU A 65 -3.47 3.82 -9.76
CA LEU A 65 -3.98 3.06 -10.87
C LEU A 65 -4.52 1.74 -10.35
N MET A 66 -5.61 1.83 -9.60
CA MET A 66 -6.34 0.64 -9.18
C MET A 66 -7.25 0.22 -10.30
N VAL A 67 -6.75 -0.62 -11.22
CA VAL A 67 -7.52 -0.62 -12.40
C VAL A 67 -7.71 -1.96 -13.06
N MET A 68 -8.91 -2.43 -12.95
CA MET A 68 -9.50 -3.28 -13.98
C MET A 68 -9.36 -2.70 -15.40
N LEU A 69 -9.13 -1.40 -15.51
CA LEU A 69 -9.10 -0.68 -16.80
C LEU A 69 -7.74 -0.68 -17.46
N PHE A 70 -6.66 -0.76 -16.68
CA PHE A 70 -5.29 -0.65 -17.18
C PHE A 70 -4.42 -1.86 -16.84
N ASN A 71 -4.85 -2.65 -15.85
CA ASN A 71 -4.07 -3.83 -15.47
C ASN A 71 -5.01 -5.03 -15.28
N PRO A 72 -4.97 -6.01 -16.18
CA PRO A 72 -5.87 -7.17 -16.14
C PRO A 72 -5.71 -8.03 -14.87
N LEU A 73 -4.57 -7.93 -14.19
CA LEU A 73 -4.32 -8.66 -12.96
C LEU A 73 -5.11 -8.12 -11.75
N CYS A 74 -5.72 -6.93 -11.89
CA CYS A 74 -6.47 -6.28 -10.81
C CYS A 74 -7.96 -6.61 -10.78
N ARG A 75 -8.42 -7.61 -11.52
CA ARG A 75 -9.85 -7.80 -11.81
C ARG A 75 -10.77 -7.78 -10.59
N ASN A 76 -10.37 -8.35 -9.46
CA ASN A 76 -11.19 -8.44 -8.27
C ASN A 76 -10.53 -7.91 -6.99
N ILE A 77 -9.35 -7.28 -7.11
CA ILE A 77 -8.58 -6.84 -5.93
C ILE A 77 -8.59 -5.32 -5.83
N ARG A 78 -9.08 -4.82 -4.72
CA ARG A 78 -9.09 -3.39 -4.43
C ARG A 78 -7.90 -3.04 -3.56
N GLY A 79 -7.28 -1.90 -3.82
CA GLY A 79 -6.27 -1.37 -2.91
C GLY A 79 -6.90 -0.90 -1.61
N CYS A 80 -6.15 -0.98 -0.55
CA CYS A 80 -6.62 -0.48 0.75
C CYS A 80 -5.48 0.20 1.51
N ILE A 81 -5.86 1.16 2.33
CA ILE A 81 -4.99 1.74 3.34
C ILE A 81 -5.74 1.63 4.66
N CYS A 82 -5.16 0.92 5.61
CA CYS A 82 -5.74 0.71 6.93
C CYS A 82 -4.74 1.13 7.99
N THR A 83 -5.23 1.87 8.98
CA THR A 83 -4.46 2.20 10.18
C THR A 83 -5.18 1.56 11.36
N GLY A 84 -4.48 0.72 12.10
CA GLY A 84 -5.08 -0.06 13.19
C GLY A 84 -4.99 0.59 14.56
N LEU A 85 -4.05 1.53 14.76
CA LEU A 85 -3.82 2.16 16.06
C LEU A 85 -3.84 3.69 15.94
N PRO A 86 -4.21 4.41 17.01
CA PRO A 86 -4.35 5.87 16.96
C PRO A 86 -3.08 6.63 16.55
N TYR A 87 -1.93 6.08 16.86
CA TYR A 87 -0.64 6.71 16.55
C TYR A 87 -0.06 6.28 15.20
N SER A 88 -0.73 5.37 14.49
CA SER A 88 -0.21 4.85 13.22
C SER A 88 -0.17 5.94 12.14
N LYS A 89 0.92 5.97 11.41
CA LYS A 89 1.11 6.95 10.34
C LYS A 89 1.66 6.28 9.08
N ILE A 90 1.05 6.61 7.94
CA ILE A 90 1.57 6.20 6.62
C ILE A 90 1.91 7.49 5.86
N THR A 91 3.11 7.55 5.31
CA THR A 91 3.52 8.63 4.43
C THR A 91 3.84 8.04 3.06
N ILE A 92 3.31 8.62 2.00
CA ILE A 92 3.56 8.20 0.63
C ILE A 92 4.07 9.40 -0.15
N GLY A 93 5.23 9.28 -0.75
CA GLY A 93 5.91 10.35 -1.47
C GLY A 93 5.33 10.62 -2.87
N ASN A 94 5.80 11.69 -3.47
CA ASN A 94 5.34 12.17 -4.76
C ASN A 94 5.65 11.19 -5.91
N GLY A 95 4.77 11.16 -6.91
CA GLY A 95 4.97 10.36 -8.12
C GLY A 95 4.81 8.84 -7.93
N THR A 96 4.48 8.39 -6.71
CA THR A 96 4.31 6.96 -6.44
C THR A 96 3.04 6.43 -7.10
N GLY A 97 3.16 5.36 -7.87
CA GLY A 97 2.05 4.65 -8.50
C GLY A 97 1.77 3.32 -7.81
N MET A 98 0.50 3.05 -7.54
CA MET A 98 0.08 1.82 -6.88
C MET A 98 -1.10 1.18 -7.63
N SER A 99 -1.00 -0.14 -7.88
CA SER A 99 -2.08 -0.94 -8.46
C SER A 99 -2.52 -1.98 -7.44
N SER A 100 -3.61 -1.71 -6.73
CA SER A 100 -4.20 -2.66 -5.77
C SER A 100 -3.26 -3.07 -4.63
N ALA A 101 -2.47 -2.14 -4.11
CA ALA A 101 -1.64 -2.41 -2.93
C ALA A 101 -2.47 -2.30 -1.64
N CYS A 102 -2.13 -3.12 -0.67
CA CYS A 102 -2.72 -3.07 0.67
C CYS A 102 -1.65 -2.62 1.67
N LEU A 103 -1.85 -1.45 2.26
CA LEU A 103 -0.96 -0.89 3.29
C LEU A 103 -1.69 -0.98 4.63
N TRP A 104 -1.26 -1.90 5.46
CA TRP A 104 -1.82 -2.06 6.81
C TRP A 104 -0.78 -1.63 7.84
N ALA A 105 -1.02 -0.45 8.45
CA ALA A 105 -0.09 0.16 9.38
C ALA A 105 -0.60 0.11 10.83
N ASN A 106 0.20 -0.52 11.66
CA ASN A 106 0.05 -0.52 13.12
C ASN A 106 1.27 0.09 13.82
N SER A 107 2.34 0.36 13.08
CA SER A 107 3.54 1.02 13.63
C SER A 107 3.41 2.54 13.61
N LYS A 108 4.30 3.23 14.32
CA LYS A 108 4.28 4.69 14.42
C LYS A 108 4.42 5.40 13.06
N VAL A 109 5.31 4.93 12.18
CA VAL A 109 5.50 5.54 10.86
C VAL A 109 5.94 4.49 9.85
N SER A 110 5.16 4.30 8.78
CA SER A 110 5.59 3.54 7.60
C SER A 110 5.66 4.49 6.39
N ARG A 111 6.72 4.37 5.60
CA ARG A 111 7.02 5.33 4.54
C ARG A 111 7.18 4.69 3.16
N UNK A 112 6.64 5.08 2.09
CA UNK A 112 6.81 4.81 0.92
C UNK A 112 7.38 5.94 0.38
N GLY A 113 8.41 5.98 -0.21
CA GLY A 113 9.22 7.01 -0.85
C GLY A 113 8.56 7.70 -2.04
N ILE A 114 9.36 8.40 -2.82
CA ILE A 114 8.89 9.01 -4.05
C ILE A 114 9.12 8.06 -5.22
N MET A 115 8.33 8.24 -6.29
CA MET A 115 8.43 7.47 -7.54
C MET A 115 8.36 5.94 -7.44
N UNK A 116 7.98 5.22 -6.38
CA UNK A 116 7.84 3.96 -6.24
C UNK A 116 6.94 3.51 -7.19
N ARG A 117 7.06 2.41 -7.60
CA ARG A 117 6.12 1.66 -8.46
C ARG A 117 5.72 0.37 -7.77
N LEU A 118 4.49 0.35 -7.28
CA LEU A 118 3.92 -0.83 -6.61
C LEU A 118 2.97 -1.51 -7.60
N VAL A 119 3.35 -2.68 -8.08
CA VAL A 119 2.54 -3.40 -9.03
C VAL A 119 1.35 -4.07 -8.30
N VAL A 120 0.68 -5.03 -8.89
CA VAL A 120 -0.60 -5.54 -8.39
C VAL A 120 -0.45 -6.42 -7.16
N THR A 121 -1.32 -6.22 -6.17
CA THR A 121 -1.44 -7.09 -5.00
C THR A 121 -0.15 -7.13 -4.15
N VAL A 122 0.37 -5.95 -3.82
CA VAL A 122 1.49 -5.85 -2.87
C VAL A 122 0.91 -5.64 -1.46
N PHE A 123 1.37 -6.42 -0.50
CA PHE A 123 0.95 -6.32 0.90
C PHE A 123 2.08 -5.76 1.75
N PHE A 124 1.77 -4.73 2.51
CA PHE A 124 2.67 -4.13 3.51
C PHE A 124 2.10 -4.41 4.88
N LEU A 125 2.78 -5.28 5.64
CA LEU A 125 2.33 -5.76 6.94
C LEU A 125 3.36 -5.34 8.00
N ASP A 126 3.14 -4.18 8.63
CA ASP A 126 4.09 -3.64 9.60
C ASP A 126 3.87 -4.17 11.03
N SER A 127 3.10 -5.23 11.16
CA SER A 127 2.83 -5.90 12.44
C SER A 127 2.65 -7.40 12.23
N ASP A 128 2.73 -8.16 13.31
CA ASP A 128 2.40 -9.58 13.31
C ASP A 128 0.89 -9.82 13.25
N ALA A 129 0.08 -8.76 13.29
CA ALA A 129 -1.38 -8.81 13.36
C ALA A 129 -1.91 -9.46 14.64
N HIS A 130 -1.28 -10.52 15.10
CA HIS A 130 -1.64 -11.26 16.32
C HIS A 130 -0.41 -11.55 17.15
N SER A 131 -0.60 -11.78 18.46
CA SER A 131 0.49 -12.19 19.35
C SER A 131 1.07 -13.53 18.88
N LEU A 132 2.38 -13.67 18.92
CA LEU A 132 3.05 -14.95 18.64
C LEU A 132 2.91 -15.94 19.81
N ASP A 133 2.52 -15.45 20.99
CA ASP A 133 2.21 -16.33 22.14
C ASP A 133 0.82 -16.96 21.93
N TYR A 134 0.79 -18.27 21.79
CA TYR A 134 -0.44 -19.01 21.54
C TYR A 134 -1.43 -18.92 22.71
N HIS A 135 -0.95 -18.78 23.94
CA HIS A 135 -1.82 -18.59 25.11
C HIS A 135 -2.63 -17.30 24.97
N MET A 136 -1.99 -16.24 24.46
CA MET A 136 -2.68 -14.97 24.20
C MET A 136 -3.72 -15.10 23.08
N ARG A 137 -3.43 -15.92 22.05
CA ARG A 137 -4.35 -16.10 20.92
C ARG A 137 -5.60 -16.93 21.24
N ARG A 138 -5.52 -17.80 22.25
CA ARG A 138 -6.66 -18.67 22.63
C ARG A 138 -7.83 -17.94 23.27
N VAL A 139 -7.61 -16.72 23.73
CA VAL A 139 -8.64 -15.97 24.45
C VAL A 139 -9.16 -14.86 23.54
N GLU A 140 -10.23 -15.15 22.80
CA GLU A 140 -10.82 -14.22 21.81
C GLU A 140 -11.21 -12.86 22.39
N GLU A 141 -11.71 -12.83 23.61
CA GLU A 141 -12.11 -11.60 24.27
C GLU A 141 -10.97 -10.60 24.46
N ARG A 142 -9.73 -11.07 24.32
CA ARG A 142 -8.53 -10.26 24.57
C ARG A 142 -7.95 -9.58 23.35
N ILE A 143 -8.48 -9.85 22.14
CA ILE A 143 -7.90 -9.34 20.90
C ILE A 143 -7.89 -7.80 20.86
N ALA A 144 -8.83 -7.14 21.51
CA ALA A 144 -8.92 -5.69 21.53
C ALA A 144 -8.39 -5.06 22.84
N THR A 145 -7.89 -5.83 23.79
CA THR A 145 -7.40 -5.25 25.06
C THR A 145 -6.03 -4.61 24.88
N PRO A 146 -5.70 -3.56 25.64
CA PRO A 146 -4.37 -2.95 25.61
C PRO A 146 -3.25 -3.96 25.85
N LYS A 147 -3.44 -4.91 26.77
CA LYS A 147 -2.47 -5.96 27.07
C LYS A 147 -2.21 -6.85 25.84
N TYR A 148 -3.26 -7.26 25.12
CA TYR A 148 -3.10 -8.06 23.90
C TYR A 148 -2.37 -7.23 22.83
N MET A 149 -2.81 -6.00 22.61
CA MET A 149 -2.23 -5.11 21.59
C MET A 149 -0.75 -4.81 21.85
N SER A 150 -0.33 -4.69 23.12
CA SER A 150 1.09 -4.49 23.44
C SER A 150 1.95 -5.74 23.18
N ALA A 151 1.34 -6.91 23.18
CA ALA A 151 2.04 -8.17 22.87
C ALA A 151 2.21 -8.41 21.36
N VAL A 152 1.51 -7.64 20.51
CA VAL A 152 1.63 -7.74 19.06
C VAL A 152 2.80 -6.86 18.60
N LYS A 153 3.84 -7.51 18.11
CA LYS A 153 5.04 -6.75 17.68
C LYS A 153 4.77 -5.99 16.39
N THR A 154 5.22 -4.73 16.35
CA THR A 154 5.15 -3.85 15.19
C THR A 154 6.52 -3.25 14.91
N ALA A 155 6.81 -2.98 13.63
CA ALA A 155 8.01 -2.25 13.24
C ALA A 155 7.75 -1.57 11.89
N PRO A 156 8.18 -0.32 11.72
CA PRO A 156 7.89 0.42 10.49
C PRO A 156 8.50 -0.23 9.25
N ILE A 157 7.80 -0.08 8.13
CA ILE A 157 8.32 -0.45 6.82
C ILE A 157 8.76 0.84 6.12
N VAL A 158 9.96 0.81 5.54
CA VAL A 158 10.52 1.93 4.79
C VAL A 158 10.80 1.46 3.36
N ILE A 159 10.17 2.10 2.39
CA ILE A 159 10.50 1.92 0.98
C ILE A 159 11.11 3.21 0.51
N GLU A 160 12.36 3.16 0.10
CA GLU A 160 13.08 4.35 -0.35
C GLU A 160 12.67 4.73 -1.78
N ASP A 161 13.32 5.74 -2.34
CA ASP A 161 12.91 6.34 -3.61
C ASP A 161 13.18 5.41 -4.82
N ASP A 162 12.34 5.53 -5.85
CA ASP A 162 12.51 4.84 -7.14
C ASP A 162 12.48 3.31 -7.06
N VAL A 163 11.91 2.74 -6.00
CA VAL A 163 11.78 1.28 -5.85
C VAL A 163 10.65 0.74 -6.73
N LEU A 164 10.91 -0.38 -7.41
CA LEU A 164 9.90 -1.14 -8.12
C LEU A 164 9.59 -2.44 -7.36
N ILE A 165 8.34 -2.64 -6.98
CA ILE A 165 7.90 -3.88 -6.31
C ILE A 165 6.94 -4.63 -7.23
N GLY A 166 7.33 -5.84 -7.60
CA GLY A 166 6.57 -6.71 -8.48
C GLY A 166 5.25 -7.19 -7.89
N THR A 167 4.49 -7.89 -8.71
CA THR A 167 3.16 -8.42 -8.38
C THR A 167 3.21 -9.45 -7.25
N ARG A 168 2.22 -9.42 -6.35
CA ARG A 168 2.04 -10.41 -5.27
C ARG A 168 3.20 -10.47 -4.28
N CYS A 169 3.87 -9.35 -4.06
CA CYS A 169 4.91 -9.30 -3.03
C CYS A 169 4.31 -9.05 -1.66
N ILE A 170 4.95 -9.59 -0.63
CA ILE A 170 4.61 -9.37 0.77
C ILE A 170 5.82 -8.75 1.45
N ILE A 171 5.65 -7.56 2.02
CA ILE A 171 6.72 -6.84 2.73
C ILE A 171 6.39 -6.88 4.22
N LEU A 172 7.27 -7.45 5.01
CA LEU A 172 7.03 -7.65 6.44
C LEU A 172 7.59 -6.49 7.28
N LYS A 173 7.14 -6.45 8.52
CA LYS A 173 7.52 -5.41 9.48
C LYS A 173 9.02 -5.27 9.63
N GLY A 174 9.48 -4.03 9.83
CA GLY A 174 10.89 -3.70 10.07
C GLY A 174 11.78 -3.72 8.82
N VAL A 175 11.20 -3.97 7.64
CA VAL A 175 11.97 -4.01 6.39
C VAL A 175 12.20 -2.62 5.84
N THR A 176 13.44 -2.34 5.45
CA THR A 176 13.80 -1.22 4.58
C THR A 176 14.17 -1.77 3.20
N ILE A 177 13.55 -1.25 2.15
CA ILE A 177 13.98 -1.53 0.77
C ILE A 177 14.70 -0.29 0.25
N GLY A 178 15.99 -0.44 -0.03
CA GLY A 178 16.87 0.64 -0.45
C GLY A 178 16.51 1.19 -1.84
N ALA A 179 16.87 2.44 -2.05
CA ALA A 179 16.51 3.20 -3.24
C ALA A 179 16.93 2.49 -4.55
N ARG A 180 16.11 2.71 -5.59
CA ARG A 180 16.33 2.19 -6.96
C ARG A 180 16.35 0.67 -7.09
N SER A 181 16.01 -0.06 -6.01
CA SER A 181 15.99 -1.53 -6.03
C SER A 181 14.71 -2.08 -6.67
N VAL A 182 14.80 -3.29 -7.16
CA VAL A 182 13.70 -4.02 -7.80
C VAL A 182 13.40 -5.29 -7.01
N ILE A 183 12.15 -5.46 -6.59
CA ILE A 183 11.70 -6.69 -5.93
C ILE A 183 10.91 -7.52 -6.95
N GLY A 184 11.41 -8.71 -7.24
CA GLY A 184 10.78 -9.64 -8.17
C GLY A 184 9.41 -10.12 -7.69
N SER A 185 8.50 -10.37 -8.63
CA SER A 185 7.13 -10.79 -8.33
C SER A 185 7.08 -12.06 -7.46
N GLY A 186 6.10 -12.13 -6.57
CA GLY A 186 5.91 -13.29 -5.69
C GLY A 186 6.85 -13.34 -4.49
N SER A 187 7.65 -12.31 -4.27
CA SER A 187 8.65 -12.32 -3.18
C SER A 187 8.02 -12.07 -1.82
N VAL A 188 8.60 -12.70 -0.78
CA VAL A 188 8.29 -12.41 0.63
C VAL A 188 9.54 -11.78 1.26
N VAL A 189 9.48 -10.46 1.45
CA VAL A 189 10.61 -9.68 1.96
C VAL A 189 10.58 -9.67 3.48
N THR A 190 11.47 -10.45 4.08
CA THR A 190 11.56 -10.66 5.54
C THR A 190 12.74 -9.92 6.16
N LYS A 191 13.69 -9.44 5.35
CA LYS A 191 14.89 -8.70 5.76
C LYS A 191 15.09 -7.51 4.83
N SER A 192 15.77 -6.48 5.30
CA SER A 192 16.04 -5.28 4.52
C SER A 192 16.89 -5.61 3.28
N ILE A 193 16.63 -4.85 2.20
CA ILE A 193 17.29 -5.00 0.90
C ILE A 193 18.12 -3.74 0.67
N PRO A 194 19.41 -3.86 0.32
CA PRO A 194 20.24 -2.69 0.05
C PRO A 194 19.77 -1.95 -1.22
N PRO A 195 20.23 -0.70 -1.42
CA PRO A 195 19.90 0.02 -2.66
C PRO A 195 20.57 -0.60 -3.89
N ASP A 196 20.09 -0.20 -5.06
CA ASP A 196 20.69 -0.51 -6.34
C ASP A 196 20.85 -2.01 -6.61
N CYS A 197 19.82 -2.81 -6.29
CA CYS A 197 19.87 -4.25 -6.52
C CYS A 197 18.55 -4.84 -6.95
N ILE A 198 18.62 -6.03 -7.51
CA ILE A 198 17.44 -6.89 -7.79
C ILE A 198 17.42 -7.97 -6.71
N ALA A 199 16.27 -8.11 -6.05
CA ALA A 199 16.05 -9.12 -5.03
C ALA A 199 14.77 -9.90 -5.35
N ALA A 200 14.75 -11.19 -5.04
CA ALA A 200 13.58 -12.03 -5.33
C ALA A 200 13.53 -13.26 -4.44
N GLY A 201 12.37 -13.88 -4.39
CA GLY A 201 12.17 -15.19 -3.76
C GLY A 201 11.40 -15.17 -2.45
N ASN A 202 11.24 -16.36 -1.86
CA ASN A 202 10.61 -16.56 -0.56
C ASN A 202 11.49 -17.53 0.28
N PRO A 203 12.24 -17.02 1.26
CA PRO A 203 12.41 -15.62 1.60
C PRO A 203 13.20 -14.84 0.53
N CYS A 204 12.90 -13.56 0.39
CA CYS A 204 13.53 -12.70 -0.62
C CYS A 204 15.02 -12.49 -0.31
N LYS A 205 15.85 -12.64 -1.32
CA LYS A 205 17.31 -12.43 -1.24
C LYS A 205 17.79 -11.62 -2.43
N VAL A 206 18.89 -10.88 -2.25
CA VAL A 206 19.53 -10.17 -3.35
C VAL A 206 20.00 -11.19 -4.39
N VAL A 207 19.68 -10.93 -5.64
CA VAL A 207 20.06 -11.77 -6.79
C VAL A 207 21.28 -11.17 -7.49
N LYS A 208 21.26 -9.83 -7.69
CA LYS A 208 22.38 -9.11 -8.31
C LYS A 208 22.27 -7.60 -8.08
N SER A 209 23.37 -6.90 -8.28
CA SER A 209 23.37 -5.44 -8.33
C SER A 209 22.76 -4.92 -9.63
N ILE A 210 22.29 -3.66 -9.61
CA ILE A 210 21.87 -2.91 -10.81
C ILE A 210 23.06 -1.98 -11.12
N ASP A 211 23.67 -2.18 -12.28
CA ASP A 211 24.79 -1.34 -12.73
C ASP A 211 24.29 -0.02 -13.33
#